data_263620edb2fa8f441f8dd34193cd0fc7
#
_entry.id   263620edb2fa8f441f8dd34193cd0fc7
#
_cell.length_a   1.000
_cell.length_b   1.000
_cell.length_c   1.000
_cell.angle_alpha   90.00
_cell.angle_beta   90.00
_cell.angle_gamma   90.00
#
_symmetry.space_group_name_H-M   'P 1'
#
loop_
_entity.id
_entity.type
_entity.pdbx_description
1 polymer ?
#
loop_
_entity_poly.entity_id
_entity_poly.type
_entity_poly.pdbx_seq_one_letter_code
_entity_poly.pdbx_strand_id
1 'polypeptide(L)'
;VGYTPETNLQLGGLVIYFFDLDHGRNLSSIPVLAIATLNEQLRLELRPEVFLDDNNYRLWTRFDLQRYPDVFFGVGSDTRAEDKEPYQRSFLRAQGNFRRRIVGDLHGGLMSDHMLLDLDVHRSDGLFATNEYVGEPGGTSGAVGPTLAYDSRDHNHYPTRGLLIEASVAPYTRLFGSDYSFVSVAFDARGYIPTYSGQLIALRYALDATGRGAPFYLLPQLGGPDVLRGYFRGRYRDTTAEVLEAEYRAQLFWRMSGVLFSGVGHVGPSYGAMWGSSLRPAFGTGLRYNMKKPDDIVNFRVDFGMWPWTSDFGLYVAAVEAF
;
A
#
# COMPACT_ATOMS: atom_id res chain seq x y z
N VAL A 1 14.27 13.81 -2.72
CA VAL A 1 13.99 13.96 -4.17
C VAL A 1 13.76 12.57 -4.74
N GLY A 2 12.72 12.36 -5.49
CA GLY A 2 12.41 11.08 -6.11
C GLY A 2 11.83 11.26 -7.50
N TYR A 3 11.69 10.15 -8.20
CA TYR A 3 11.04 10.07 -9.49
C TYR A 3 10.17 8.80 -9.52
N THR A 4 8.94 8.94 -9.94
CA THR A 4 8.06 7.80 -10.27
C THR A 4 7.32 8.10 -11.57
N PRO A 5 6.85 7.10 -12.30
CA PRO A 5 6.05 7.31 -13.51
C PRO A 5 4.82 8.19 -13.27
N GLU A 6 4.25 8.11 -12.06
CA GLU A 6 3.05 8.84 -11.67
C GLU A 6 3.31 10.30 -11.34
N THR A 7 4.49 10.61 -10.79
CA THR A 7 4.77 11.91 -10.17
C THR A 7 5.77 12.73 -10.95
N ASN A 8 6.50 12.14 -11.89
CA ASN A 8 7.72 12.72 -12.43
C ASN A 8 8.70 13.07 -11.29
N LEU A 9 9.34 14.20 -11.34
CA LEU A 9 10.21 14.66 -10.27
C LEU A 9 9.37 15.08 -9.07
N GLN A 10 9.68 14.49 -7.91
CA GLN A 10 9.07 14.84 -6.64
C GLN A 10 10.10 15.39 -5.66
N LEU A 11 9.69 16.39 -4.90
CA LEU A 11 10.42 16.94 -3.77
C LEU A 11 9.60 16.70 -2.51
N GLY A 12 10.20 16.10 -1.51
CA GLY A 12 9.49 15.82 -0.26
C GLY A 12 10.41 15.72 0.92
N GLY A 13 9.82 15.79 2.10
CA GLY A 13 10.46 15.58 3.39
C GLY A 13 9.71 14.56 4.23
N LEU A 14 10.45 13.72 4.92
CA LEU A 14 9.95 12.77 5.90
C LEU A 14 10.62 13.07 7.24
N VAL A 15 9.80 13.31 8.26
CA VAL A 15 10.24 13.42 9.66
C VAL A 15 9.59 12.28 10.44
N ILE A 16 10.37 11.54 11.21
CA ILE A 16 9.85 10.48 12.06
C ILE A 16 10.23 10.79 13.50
N TYR A 17 9.23 10.96 14.36
CA TYR A 17 9.42 11.08 15.79
C TYR A 17 9.19 9.72 16.44
N PHE A 18 10.22 9.20 17.13
CA PHE A 18 10.14 7.94 17.89
C PHE A 18 10.03 8.22 19.37
N PHE A 19 9.23 7.44 20.07
CA PHE A 19 9.07 7.52 21.52
C PHE A 19 8.73 6.15 22.10
N ASP A 20 9.06 5.96 23.36
CA ASP A 20 8.79 4.77 24.13
C ASP A 20 7.86 5.15 25.30
N LEU A 21 6.74 4.47 25.44
CA LEU A 21 5.74 4.74 26.46
C LEU A 21 5.86 3.80 27.67
N ASP A 22 6.33 2.58 27.46
CA ASP A 22 6.29 1.55 28.50
C ASP A 22 7.47 0.57 28.45
N HIS A 23 8.56 0.94 27.78
CA HIS A 23 9.75 0.11 27.59
C HIS A 23 9.44 -1.26 26.95
N GLY A 24 8.39 -1.32 26.15
CA GLY A 24 7.95 -2.50 25.43
C GLY A 24 8.89 -2.89 24.29
N ARG A 25 8.58 -3.99 23.62
CA ARG A 25 9.37 -4.54 22.51
C ARG A 25 9.47 -3.61 21.31
N ASN A 26 8.43 -2.83 21.03
CA ASN A 26 8.32 -1.98 19.84
C ASN A 26 8.26 -0.51 20.23
N LEU A 27 9.01 0.33 19.50
CA LEU A 27 8.94 1.78 19.63
C LEU A 27 7.71 2.33 18.92
N SER A 28 7.02 3.23 19.60
CA SER A 28 5.99 4.05 19.00
C SER A 28 6.60 5.11 18.07
N SER A 29 5.89 5.48 17.01
CA SER A 29 6.41 6.45 16.04
C SER A 29 5.32 7.34 15.46
N ILE A 30 5.71 8.55 15.06
CA ILE A 30 4.86 9.50 14.33
C ILE A 30 5.62 9.95 13.07
N PRO A 31 5.50 9.23 11.96
CA PRO A 31 5.96 9.70 10.67
C PRO A 31 5.08 10.82 10.11
N VAL A 32 5.70 11.89 9.64
CA VAL A 32 5.07 13.00 8.92
C VAL A 32 5.74 13.13 7.58
N LEU A 33 4.99 13.02 6.51
CA LEU A 33 5.46 13.11 5.14
C LEU A 33 4.80 14.30 4.44
N ALA A 34 5.61 15.12 3.76
CA ALA A 34 5.13 16.15 2.85
C ALA A 34 5.81 15.98 1.49
N ILE A 35 5.04 15.95 0.41
CA ILE A 35 5.53 15.80 -0.96
C ILE A 35 4.85 16.83 -1.85
N ALA A 36 5.64 17.50 -2.70
CA ALA A 36 5.18 18.25 -3.85
C ALA A 36 5.87 17.73 -5.11
N THR A 37 5.20 17.77 -6.26
CA THR A 37 5.73 17.25 -7.51
C THR A 37 5.62 18.26 -8.64
N LEU A 38 6.34 18.03 -9.73
CA LEU A 38 6.23 18.85 -10.93
C LEU A 38 4.88 18.71 -11.64
N ASN A 39 4.13 17.64 -11.36
CA ASN A 39 2.77 17.43 -11.87
C ASN A 39 1.70 18.08 -10.96
N GLU A 40 2.06 19.14 -10.18
CA GLU A 40 1.15 19.86 -9.30
C GLU A 40 0.49 18.99 -8.21
N GLN A 41 1.08 17.88 -7.87
CA GLN A 41 0.60 17.01 -6.82
C GLN A 41 1.11 17.52 -5.46
N LEU A 42 0.22 17.56 -4.49
CA LEU A 42 0.52 17.82 -3.08
C LEU A 42 0.03 16.66 -2.24
N ARG A 43 0.88 16.17 -1.35
CA ARG A 43 0.54 15.13 -0.38
C ARG A 43 1.07 15.49 0.99
N LEU A 44 0.19 15.47 1.97
CA LEU A 44 0.53 15.54 3.38
C LEU A 44 0.02 14.26 4.04
N GLU A 45 0.90 13.57 4.77
CA GLU A 45 0.56 12.33 5.41
C GLU A 45 1.13 12.26 6.82
N LEU A 46 0.29 11.81 7.76
CA LEU A 46 0.62 11.57 9.16
C LEU A 46 0.25 10.12 9.48
N ARG A 47 1.21 9.32 10.01
CA ARG A 47 1.02 7.89 10.30
C ARG A 47 1.40 7.51 11.73
N PRO A 48 0.73 7.98 12.78
CA PRO A 48 0.99 7.54 14.13
C PRO A 48 0.83 6.04 14.31
N GLU A 49 1.82 5.42 14.97
CA GLU A 49 1.77 4.05 15.44
C GLU A 49 2.19 4.02 16.91
N VAL A 50 1.29 3.55 17.76
CA VAL A 50 1.45 3.56 19.22
C VAL A 50 1.31 2.16 19.77
N PHE A 51 2.30 1.75 20.55
CA PHE A 51 2.32 0.49 21.29
C PHE A 51 2.16 0.79 22.79
N LEU A 52 1.29 0.03 23.48
CA LEU A 52 0.99 0.20 24.89
C LEU A 52 0.96 -1.16 25.58
N ASP A 53 1.28 -1.14 26.88
CA ASP A 53 1.19 -2.28 27.80
C ASP A 53 1.96 -3.50 27.25
N ASP A 54 3.28 -3.31 27.06
CA ASP A 54 4.20 -4.32 26.50
C ASP A 54 3.66 -4.94 25.19
N ASN A 55 3.25 -4.07 24.28
CA ASN A 55 2.62 -4.44 23.00
C ASN A 55 1.30 -5.23 23.12
N ASN A 56 0.62 -5.20 24.27
CA ASN A 56 -0.71 -5.76 24.40
C ASN A 56 -1.73 -4.99 23.57
N TYR A 57 -1.49 -3.69 23.36
CA TYR A 57 -2.33 -2.86 22.52
C TYR A 57 -1.48 -2.19 21.44
N ARG A 58 -2.02 -2.14 20.22
CA ARG A 58 -1.46 -1.43 19.08
C ARG A 58 -2.53 -0.54 18.47
N LEU A 59 -2.23 0.75 18.38
CA LEU A 59 -3.03 1.71 17.64
C LEU A 59 -2.20 2.19 16.45
N TRP A 60 -2.69 1.97 15.25
CA TRP A 60 -2.14 2.53 14.03
C TRP A 60 -3.19 3.44 13.40
N THR A 61 -2.77 4.64 12.99
CA THR A 61 -3.64 5.58 12.29
C THR A 61 -2.90 6.16 11.09
N ARG A 62 -3.67 6.63 10.11
CA ARG A 62 -3.14 7.35 8.95
C ARG A 62 -4.11 8.43 8.55
N PHE A 63 -3.59 9.65 8.44
CA PHE A 63 -4.29 10.79 7.88
C PHE A 63 -3.58 11.19 6.60
N ASP A 64 -4.30 11.26 5.50
CA ASP A 64 -3.74 11.51 4.16
C ASP A 64 -4.57 12.61 3.48
N LEU A 65 -3.94 13.77 3.25
CA LEU A 65 -4.50 14.87 2.48
C LEU A 65 -3.76 14.94 1.16
N GLN A 66 -4.47 14.79 0.08
CA GLN A 66 -3.89 14.81 -1.26
C GLN A 66 -4.71 15.67 -2.21
N ARG A 67 -4.00 16.44 -3.04
CA ARG A 67 -4.48 16.95 -4.31
C ARG A 67 -3.60 16.34 -5.39
N TYR A 68 -4.20 15.52 -6.27
CA TYR A 68 -3.41 14.64 -7.10
C TYR A 68 -4.01 14.51 -8.51
N PRO A 69 -3.40 15.12 -9.55
CA PRO A 69 -3.68 14.71 -10.91
C PRO A 69 -3.24 13.25 -11.07
N ASP A 70 -4.15 12.41 -11.48
CA ASP A 70 -3.98 10.95 -11.59
C ASP A 70 -4.45 10.49 -12.98
N VAL A 71 -4.24 9.22 -13.27
CA VAL A 71 -4.60 8.62 -14.55
C VAL A 71 -5.45 7.38 -14.32
N PHE A 72 -6.58 7.34 -15.00
CA PHE A 72 -7.47 6.20 -15.00
C PHE A 72 -7.29 5.36 -16.27
N PHE A 73 -7.11 4.05 -16.10
CA PHE A 73 -6.91 3.11 -17.21
C PHE A 73 -8.14 2.22 -17.45
N GLY A 74 -9.26 2.49 -16.78
CA GLY A 74 -10.44 1.63 -16.79
C GLY A 74 -10.42 0.56 -15.69
N VAL A 75 -11.40 -0.33 -15.73
CA VAL A 75 -11.56 -1.47 -14.80
C VAL A 75 -11.40 -2.77 -15.57
N GLY A 76 -10.68 -3.73 -15.01
CA GLY A 76 -10.42 -5.04 -15.60
C GLY A 76 -8.94 -5.31 -15.89
N SER A 77 -8.68 -6.57 -16.28
CA SER A 77 -7.34 -7.06 -16.62
C SER A 77 -6.85 -6.62 -18.00
N ASP A 78 -7.78 -6.34 -18.94
CA ASP A 78 -7.47 -6.16 -20.36
C ASP A 78 -7.52 -4.69 -20.81
N THR A 79 -7.45 -3.77 -19.84
CA THR A 79 -7.40 -2.34 -20.11
C THR A 79 -6.14 -1.95 -20.87
N ARG A 80 -6.29 -1.10 -21.89
CA ARG A 80 -5.20 -0.66 -22.76
C ARG A 80 -4.53 0.59 -22.21
N ALA A 81 -3.22 0.71 -22.40
CA ALA A 81 -2.46 1.86 -21.89
C ALA A 81 -2.78 3.16 -22.64
N GLU A 82 -3.13 3.05 -23.93
CA GLU A 82 -3.53 4.16 -24.78
C GLU A 82 -4.89 4.77 -24.42
N ASP A 83 -5.78 4.01 -23.79
CA ASP A 83 -7.14 4.47 -23.41
C ASP A 83 -7.11 5.26 -22.09
N LYS A 84 -5.93 5.52 -21.54
CA LYS A 84 -5.76 6.24 -20.26
C LYS A 84 -6.39 7.63 -20.31
N GLU A 85 -7.15 7.96 -19.26
CA GLU A 85 -7.77 9.25 -19.07
C GLU A 85 -7.23 9.97 -17.84
N PRO A 86 -6.67 11.19 -17.97
CA PRO A 86 -6.25 11.99 -16.83
C PRO A 86 -7.48 12.56 -16.10
N TYR A 87 -7.41 12.57 -14.78
CA TYR A 87 -8.41 13.20 -13.91
C TYR A 87 -7.73 13.82 -12.70
N GLN A 88 -8.41 14.76 -12.05
CA GLN A 88 -7.93 15.34 -10.81
C GLN A 88 -8.74 14.81 -9.65
N ARG A 89 -8.05 14.43 -8.57
CA ARG A 89 -8.69 14.06 -7.31
C ARG A 89 -8.13 14.88 -6.16
N SER A 90 -9.02 15.32 -5.29
CA SER A 90 -8.68 15.93 -4.01
C SER A 90 -9.36 15.15 -2.91
N PHE A 91 -8.61 14.68 -1.93
CA PHE A 91 -9.20 13.88 -0.86
C PHE A 91 -8.55 14.09 0.50
N LEU A 92 -9.35 13.88 1.51
CA LEU A 92 -8.95 13.68 2.89
C LEU A 92 -9.34 12.26 3.28
N ARG A 93 -8.38 11.44 3.72
CA ARG A 93 -8.63 10.08 4.21
C ARG A 93 -8.08 9.91 5.62
N ALA A 94 -8.89 9.32 6.48
CA ALA A 94 -8.53 8.93 7.83
C ALA A 94 -8.74 7.42 7.98
N GLN A 95 -7.67 6.72 8.32
CA GLN A 95 -7.68 5.28 8.59
C GLN A 95 -7.22 5.02 10.01
N GLY A 96 -7.78 4.01 10.64
CA GLY A 96 -7.40 3.57 11.98
C GLY A 96 -7.45 2.06 12.10
N ASN A 97 -6.59 1.53 12.97
CA ASN A 97 -6.59 0.12 13.31
C ASN A 97 -6.18 -0.01 14.78
N PHE A 98 -7.11 -0.42 15.62
CA PHE A 98 -6.87 -0.68 17.04
C PHE A 98 -6.94 -2.19 17.27
N ARG A 99 -5.88 -2.75 17.82
CA ARG A 99 -5.76 -4.19 18.12
C ARG A 99 -5.33 -4.41 19.56
N ARG A 100 -5.85 -5.48 20.13
CA ARG A 100 -5.44 -6.03 21.42
C ARG A 100 -4.90 -7.43 21.22
N ARG A 101 -3.87 -7.79 21.98
CA ARG A 101 -3.36 -9.16 22.05
C ARG A 101 -4.42 -10.08 22.63
N ILE A 102 -4.68 -11.19 21.96
CA ILE A 102 -5.60 -12.25 22.39
C ILE A 102 -4.80 -13.33 23.10
N VAL A 103 -3.81 -13.90 22.41
CA VAL A 103 -2.92 -14.94 22.95
C VAL A 103 -1.64 -14.99 22.11
N GLY A 104 -0.47 -15.04 22.76
CA GLY A 104 0.82 -15.07 22.07
C GLY A 104 0.98 -13.89 21.09
N ASP A 105 1.21 -14.19 19.84
CA ASP A 105 1.38 -13.20 18.76
C ASP A 105 0.08 -12.88 18.00
N LEU A 106 -1.06 -13.44 18.46
CA LEU A 106 -2.37 -13.20 17.86
C LEU A 106 -3.03 -11.97 18.46
N HIS A 107 -3.44 -11.06 17.59
CA HIS A 107 -4.11 -9.80 17.91
C HIS A 107 -5.45 -9.71 17.18
N GLY A 108 -6.45 -9.16 17.84
CA GLY A 108 -7.76 -8.87 17.24
C GLY A 108 -8.22 -7.47 17.60
N GLY A 109 -9.07 -6.91 16.75
CA GLY A 109 -9.54 -5.56 16.99
C GLY A 109 -10.46 -5.02 15.91
N LEU A 110 -10.45 -3.71 15.77
CA LEU A 110 -11.27 -2.98 14.81
C LEU A 110 -10.40 -2.12 13.91
N MET A 111 -10.76 -2.09 12.63
CA MET A 111 -10.25 -1.12 11.68
C MET A 111 -11.34 -0.10 11.33
N SER A 112 -10.93 1.09 10.92
CA SER A 112 -11.79 2.12 10.35
C SER A 112 -11.15 2.72 9.11
N ASP A 113 -11.96 3.13 8.15
CA ASP A 113 -11.53 3.81 6.94
C ASP A 113 -12.59 4.84 6.52
N HIS A 114 -12.21 6.11 6.50
CA HIS A 114 -13.09 7.22 6.13
C HIS A 114 -12.38 8.09 5.10
N MET A 115 -13.08 8.42 4.03
CA MET A 115 -12.56 9.25 2.95
C MET A 115 -13.62 10.22 2.44
N LEU A 116 -13.22 11.46 2.28
CA LEU A 116 -13.94 12.48 1.55
C LEU A 116 -13.17 12.76 0.27
N LEU A 117 -13.78 12.55 -0.87
CA LEU A 117 -13.18 12.68 -2.18
C LEU A 117 -13.99 13.59 -3.07
N ASP A 118 -13.30 14.52 -3.71
CA ASP A 118 -13.79 15.33 -4.83
C ASP A 118 -13.04 14.96 -6.10
N LEU A 119 -13.77 14.75 -7.20
CA LEU A 119 -13.23 14.38 -8.50
C LEU A 119 -13.58 15.43 -9.53
N ASP A 120 -12.58 15.82 -10.30
CA ASP A 120 -12.73 16.69 -11.45
C ASP A 120 -12.29 15.93 -12.72
N VAL A 121 -13.28 15.64 -13.58
CA VAL A 121 -13.12 14.89 -14.81
C VAL A 121 -13.47 15.81 -15.97
N HIS A 122 -12.49 16.12 -16.81
CA HIS A 122 -12.60 17.20 -17.82
C HIS A 122 -12.97 16.74 -19.24
N ARG A 123 -13.33 15.49 -19.46
CA ARG A 123 -13.54 15.00 -20.82
C ARG A 123 -14.98 14.68 -21.15
N SER A 124 -15.37 15.08 -22.37
CA SER A 124 -16.66 14.75 -22.99
C SER A 124 -16.63 13.43 -23.79
N ASP A 125 -15.47 12.82 -24.01
CA ASP A 125 -15.25 11.70 -24.93
C ASP A 125 -14.33 10.58 -24.42
N GLY A 126 -14.02 10.54 -23.12
CA GLY A 126 -13.12 9.55 -22.49
C GLY A 126 -13.86 8.35 -21.90
N LEU A 127 -13.13 7.59 -21.07
CA LEU A 127 -13.65 6.43 -20.33
C LEU A 127 -14.79 6.80 -19.41
N PHE A 128 -14.72 7.96 -18.76
CA PHE A 128 -15.77 8.47 -17.90
C PHE A 128 -17.01 8.96 -18.66
N ALA A 129 -16.86 9.39 -19.93
CA ALA A 129 -17.99 9.79 -20.76
C ALA A 129 -18.74 8.59 -21.37
N THR A 130 -18.06 7.48 -21.59
CA THR A 130 -18.60 6.30 -22.28
C THR A 130 -19.04 5.19 -21.34
N ASN A 131 -18.64 5.23 -20.07
CA ASN A 131 -18.96 4.22 -19.07
C ASN A 131 -19.41 4.88 -17.77
N GLU A 132 -20.41 4.32 -17.13
CA GLU A 132 -20.84 4.72 -15.81
C GLU A 132 -20.01 3.98 -14.75
N TYR A 133 -19.04 4.67 -14.17
CA TYR A 133 -18.27 4.14 -13.04
C TYR A 133 -18.87 4.60 -11.72
N VAL A 134 -19.09 3.65 -10.81
CA VAL A 134 -19.55 4.00 -9.45
C VAL A 134 -18.55 4.94 -8.81
N GLY A 135 -19.02 6.08 -8.30
CA GLY A 135 -18.18 7.05 -7.60
C GLY A 135 -17.58 8.14 -8.50
N GLU A 136 -17.95 8.26 -9.75
CA GLU A 136 -17.42 9.28 -10.66
C GLU A 136 -17.52 10.72 -10.13
N PRO A 137 -18.61 11.16 -9.48
CA PRO A 137 -18.62 12.52 -8.93
C PRO A 137 -17.81 12.69 -7.64
N GLY A 138 -17.15 11.62 -7.14
CA GLY A 138 -16.57 11.63 -5.81
C GLY A 138 -17.57 11.23 -4.74
N GLY A 139 -17.41 11.74 -3.52
CA GLY A 139 -18.32 11.49 -2.40
C GLY A 139 -17.60 11.04 -1.13
N THR A 140 -18.40 10.60 -0.17
CA THR A 140 -17.92 10.13 1.13
C THR A 140 -17.92 8.62 1.17
N SER A 141 -16.88 8.02 1.70
CA SER A 141 -16.85 6.59 2.02
C SER A 141 -16.44 6.38 3.47
N GLY A 142 -17.13 5.48 4.18
CA GLY A 142 -16.89 5.21 5.58
C GLY A 142 -17.16 3.76 5.94
N ALA A 143 -16.23 3.14 6.65
CA ALA A 143 -16.32 1.77 7.14
C ALA A 143 -15.70 1.63 8.51
N VAL A 144 -16.29 0.72 9.31
CA VAL A 144 -15.70 0.19 10.53
C VAL A 144 -15.94 -1.32 10.51
N GLY A 145 -14.91 -2.11 10.81
CA GLY A 145 -15.03 -3.56 10.78
C GLY A 145 -13.94 -4.30 11.55
N PRO A 146 -14.08 -5.61 11.70
CA PRO A 146 -13.13 -6.44 12.44
C PRO A 146 -11.80 -6.59 11.70
N THR A 147 -10.72 -6.72 12.48
CA THR A 147 -9.37 -7.06 12.02
C THR A 147 -8.75 -8.11 12.92
N LEU A 148 -7.96 -8.98 12.31
CA LEU A 148 -7.19 -10.02 12.98
C LEU A 148 -5.76 -9.97 12.45
N ALA A 149 -4.77 -10.17 13.32
CA ALA A 149 -3.37 -10.23 12.94
C ALA A 149 -2.61 -11.26 13.78
N TYR A 150 -1.75 -12.03 13.13
CA TYR A 150 -0.70 -12.80 13.75
C TYR A 150 0.65 -12.18 13.38
N ASP A 151 1.42 -11.69 14.36
CA ASP A 151 2.68 -10.98 14.13
C ASP A 151 3.79 -11.52 15.02
N SER A 152 4.59 -12.45 14.47
CA SER A 152 5.76 -13.04 15.13
C SER A 152 7.10 -12.47 14.62
N ARG A 153 7.06 -11.36 13.89
CA ARG A 153 8.27 -10.70 13.37
C ARG A 153 9.15 -10.22 14.51
N ASP A 154 10.46 -10.26 14.27
CA ASP A 154 11.46 -9.73 15.22
C ASP A 154 11.46 -8.18 15.25
N HIS A 155 11.14 -7.51 14.14
CA HIS A 155 11.07 -6.06 13.99
C HIS A 155 9.92 -5.63 13.09
N ASN A 156 9.27 -4.50 13.39
CA ASN A 156 8.17 -3.98 12.58
C ASN A 156 8.62 -3.37 11.24
N HIS A 157 9.74 -2.64 11.26
CA HIS A 157 10.19 -1.82 10.13
C HIS A 157 11.26 -2.49 9.27
N TYR A 158 11.99 -3.45 9.84
CA TYR A 158 13.02 -4.24 9.16
C TYR A 158 13.02 -5.66 9.68
N PRO A 159 12.02 -6.45 9.37
CA PRO A 159 11.95 -7.84 9.81
C PRO A 159 13.04 -8.68 9.13
N THR A 160 13.72 -9.49 9.94
CA THR A 160 14.71 -10.46 9.47
C THR A 160 14.22 -11.90 9.59
N ARG A 161 13.20 -12.15 10.41
CA ARG A 161 12.56 -13.46 10.60
C ARG A 161 11.14 -13.30 11.12
N GLY A 162 10.35 -14.35 10.94
CA GLY A 162 8.98 -14.44 11.47
C GLY A 162 7.92 -14.26 10.39
N LEU A 163 6.69 -14.16 10.84
CA LEU A 163 5.50 -14.08 10.00
C LEU A 163 4.64 -12.87 10.41
N LEU A 164 4.03 -12.24 9.44
CA LEU A 164 2.89 -11.34 9.63
C LEU A 164 1.75 -11.86 8.77
N ILE A 165 0.59 -12.11 9.38
CA ILE A 165 -0.64 -12.45 8.66
C ILE A 165 -1.73 -11.52 9.16
N GLU A 166 -2.33 -10.76 8.26
CA GLU A 166 -3.38 -9.79 8.58
C GLU A 166 -4.63 -10.07 7.75
N ALA A 167 -5.78 -9.96 8.37
CA ALA A 167 -7.07 -10.04 7.70
C ALA A 167 -8.01 -8.98 8.25
N SER A 168 -8.81 -8.38 7.38
CA SER A 168 -9.83 -7.41 7.77
C SER A 168 -11.06 -7.50 6.88
N VAL A 169 -12.20 -7.13 7.45
CA VAL A 169 -13.47 -6.97 6.74
C VAL A 169 -14.00 -5.58 7.04
N ALA A 170 -14.26 -4.81 6.01
CA ALA A 170 -14.69 -3.42 6.12
C ALA A 170 -16.03 -3.22 5.41
N PRO A 171 -17.16 -3.24 6.13
CA PRO A 171 -18.46 -2.89 5.58
C PRO A 171 -18.57 -1.36 5.46
N TYR A 172 -18.62 -0.86 4.22
CA TYR A 172 -18.93 0.52 3.91
C TYR A 172 -20.44 0.68 3.88
N THR A 173 -20.96 1.55 4.75
CA THR A 173 -22.39 1.74 4.90
C THR A 173 -22.73 3.17 5.31
N ARG A 174 -24.01 3.57 5.13
CA ARG A 174 -24.50 4.86 5.60
C ARG A 174 -24.34 5.06 7.11
N LEU A 175 -24.32 3.98 7.89
CA LEU A 175 -24.09 4.05 9.34
C LEU A 175 -22.73 4.69 9.68
N PHE A 176 -21.74 4.47 8.82
CA PHE A 176 -20.38 5.02 8.98
C PHE A 176 -20.13 6.24 8.07
N GLY A 177 -21.19 6.87 7.55
CA GLY A 177 -21.08 8.07 6.71
C GLY A 177 -20.69 7.80 5.26
N SER A 178 -20.95 6.58 4.74
CA SER A 178 -20.67 6.24 3.35
C SER A 178 -21.86 6.50 2.44
N ASP A 179 -21.62 7.16 1.30
CA ASP A 179 -22.57 7.28 0.21
C ASP A 179 -22.72 5.95 -0.56
N TYR A 180 -21.75 5.07 -0.42
CA TYR A 180 -21.66 3.77 -1.07
C TYR A 180 -21.93 2.63 -0.10
N SER A 181 -22.49 1.53 -0.60
CA SER A 181 -22.78 0.34 0.22
C SER A 181 -22.13 -0.89 -0.40
N PHE A 182 -21.06 -1.37 0.22
CA PHE A 182 -20.31 -2.55 -0.19
C PHE A 182 -19.47 -3.09 0.97
N VAL A 183 -18.90 -4.27 0.82
CA VAL A 183 -17.94 -4.85 1.77
C VAL A 183 -16.58 -4.95 1.09
N SER A 184 -15.53 -4.54 1.77
CA SER A 184 -14.14 -4.78 1.41
C SER A 184 -13.53 -5.84 2.32
N VAL A 185 -12.76 -6.75 1.74
CA VAL A 185 -11.99 -7.78 2.46
C VAL A 185 -10.55 -7.63 2.02
N ALA A 186 -9.64 -7.61 3.00
CA ALA A 186 -8.20 -7.59 2.75
C ALA A 186 -7.53 -8.74 3.51
N PHE A 187 -6.58 -9.39 2.85
CA PHE A 187 -5.70 -10.40 3.42
C PHE A 187 -4.27 -10.12 2.97
N ASP A 188 -3.32 -10.11 3.90
CA ASP A 188 -1.89 -9.91 3.63
C ASP A 188 -1.08 -10.87 4.51
N ALA A 189 -0.28 -11.72 3.89
CA ALA A 189 0.62 -12.66 4.56
C ALA A 189 2.05 -12.41 4.11
N ARG A 190 2.96 -12.21 5.07
CA ARG A 190 4.38 -11.93 4.84
C ARG A 190 5.22 -12.89 5.67
N GLY A 191 6.23 -13.47 5.04
CA GLY A 191 7.17 -14.38 5.69
C GLY A 191 8.61 -13.91 5.47
N TYR A 192 9.43 -14.01 6.52
CA TYR A 192 10.83 -13.59 6.51
C TYR A 192 11.68 -14.76 6.95
N ILE A 193 12.52 -15.26 6.04
CA ILE A 193 13.29 -16.49 6.19
C ILE A 193 14.77 -16.15 6.11
N PRO A 194 15.50 -16.13 7.23
CA PRO A 194 16.94 -15.96 7.19
C PRO A 194 17.59 -17.15 6.47
N THR A 195 18.54 -16.89 5.57
CA THR A 195 19.27 -17.93 4.82
C THR A 195 20.70 -18.06 5.29
N TYR A 196 21.53 -17.05 5.06
CA TYR A 196 22.90 -16.96 5.55
C TYR A 196 23.08 -15.69 6.36
N SER A 197 24.27 -15.52 6.98
CA SER A 197 24.58 -14.30 7.72
C SER A 197 24.38 -13.05 6.86
N GLY A 198 23.49 -12.15 7.30
CA GLY A 198 23.14 -10.91 6.57
C GLY A 198 22.30 -11.09 5.33
N GLN A 199 21.69 -12.26 5.13
CA GLN A 199 20.84 -12.56 3.98
C GLN A 199 19.49 -13.12 4.41
N LEU A 200 18.43 -12.76 3.70
CA LEU A 200 17.08 -13.28 3.93
C LEU A 200 16.26 -13.33 2.64
N ILE A 201 15.25 -14.18 2.65
CA ILE A 201 14.17 -14.21 1.66
C ILE A 201 12.91 -13.67 2.35
N ALA A 202 12.33 -12.62 1.78
CA ALA A 202 11.02 -12.12 2.17
C ALA A 202 9.98 -12.53 1.11
N LEU A 203 8.85 -13.05 1.56
CA LEU A 203 7.74 -13.47 0.72
C LEU A 203 6.48 -12.72 1.15
N ARG A 204 5.66 -12.33 0.19
CA ARG A 204 4.35 -11.72 0.44
C ARG A 204 3.30 -12.32 -0.47
N TYR A 205 2.15 -12.61 0.11
CA TYR A 205 0.92 -12.89 -0.58
C TYR A 205 -0.15 -11.92 -0.09
N ALA A 206 -0.80 -11.20 -1.00
CA ALA A 206 -1.91 -10.31 -0.65
C ALA A 206 -3.10 -10.55 -1.58
N LEU A 207 -4.29 -10.48 -1.01
CA LEU A 207 -5.57 -10.59 -1.68
C LEU A 207 -6.50 -9.51 -1.16
N ASP A 208 -6.94 -8.64 -2.06
CA ASP A 208 -7.94 -7.62 -1.77
C ASP A 208 -9.18 -7.88 -2.62
N ALA A 209 -10.36 -7.79 -2.01
CA ALA A 209 -11.63 -7.95 -2.70
C ALA A 209 -12.67 -6.95 -2.21
N THR A 210 -13.48 -6.43 -3.13
CA THR A 210 -14.60 -5.54 -2.83
C THR A 210 -15.89 -6.06 -3.44
N GLY A 211 -16.99 -5.81 -2.74
CA GLY A 211 -18.33 -6.08 -3.27
C GLY A 211 -18.70 -5.15 -4.43
N ARG A 212 -19.71 -5.55 -5.19
CA ARG A 212 -20.34 -4.69 -6.20
C ARG A 212 -20.86 -3.41 -5.55
N GLY A 213 -20.71 -2.29 -6.22
CA GLY A 213 -21.08 -0.97 -5.69
C GLY A 213 -19.92 -0.22 -5.01
N ALA A 214 -18.73 -0.81 -4.96
CA ALA A 214 -17.53 -0.08 -4.58
C ALA A 214 -17.19 0.97 -5.64
N PRO A 215 -16.89 2.23 -5.23
CA PRO A 215 -16.48 3.25 -6.17
C PRO A 215 -15.12 2.91 -6.80
N PHE A 216 -14.91 3.29 -8.06
CA PHE A 216 -13.74 2.87 -8.85
C PHE A 216 -12.39 3.19 -8.18
N TYR A 217 -12.32 4.23 -7.39
CA TYR A 217 -11.11 4.66 -6.68
C TYR A 217 -10.82 3.86 -5.40
N LEU A 218 -11.77 3.05 -4.93
CA LEU A 218 -11.59 2.09 -3.82
C LEU A 218 -11.47 0.64 -4.29
N LEU A 219 -11.54 0.39 -5.60
CA LEU A 219 -11.29 -0.95 -6.14
C LEU A 219 -9.85 -1.39 -5.84
N PRO A 220 -9.63 -2.67 -5.52
CA PRO A 220 -8.31 -3.28 -5.47
C PRO A 220 -7.50 -3.01 -6.74
N GLN A 221 -6.20 -2.73 -6.58
CA GLN A 221 -5.37 -2.30 -7.70
C GLN A 221 -3.94 -2.83 -7.61
N LEU A 222 -3.31 -3.01 -8.76
CA LEU A 222 -1.89 -3.35 -8.89
C LEU A 222 -1.08 -2.14 -9.30
N GLY A 223 0.19 -2.15 -8.92
CA GLY A 223 1.19 -1.14 -9.25
C GLY A 223 1.50 -0.17 -8.11
N GLY A 224 2.62 0.49 -8.22
CA GLY A 224 3.11 1.48 -7.26
C GLY A 224 4.32 1.01 -6.45
N PRO A 225 4.75 1.81 -5.46
CA PRO A 225 6.01 1.56 -4.74
C PRO A 225 5.96 0.36 -3.79
N ASP A 226 4.77 -0.11 -3.40
CA ASP A 226 4.58 -1.09 -2.33
C ASP A 226 3.86 -2.37 -2.81
N VAL A 227 3.35 -2.39 -4.05
CA VAL A 227 2.66 -3.53 -4.64
C VAL A 227 3.07 -3.65 -6.10
N LEU A 228 3.66 -4.78 -6.47
CA LEU A 228 4.06 -5.08 -7.86
C LEU A 228 4.83 -3.94 -8.53
N ARG A 229 5.97 -3.57 -7.94
CA ARG A 229 6.83 -2.44 -8.36
C ARG A 229 7.27 -2.58 -9.82
N GLY A 230 7.16 -1.50 -10.58
CA GLY A 230 7.41 -1.42 -12.02
C GLY A 230 6.18 -0.97 -12.79
N TYR A 231 4.99 -1.31 -12.32
CA TYR A 231 3.74 -0.81 -12.87
C TYR A 231 3.34 0.53 -12.28
N PHE A 232 2.67 1.36 -13.09
CA PHE A 232 1.99 2.57 -12.63
C PHE A 232 0.93 2.18 -11.57
N ARG A 233 0.79 2.98 -10.52
CA ARG A 233 -0.23 2.72 -9.49
C ARG A 233 -1.62 2.73 -10.10
N GLY A 234 -2.39 1.66 -9.91
CA GLY A 234 -3.72 1.52 -10.50
C GLY A 234 -3.74 1.26 -12.00
N ARG A 235 -2.61 0.81 -12.58
CA ARG A 235 -2.56 0.38 -14.00
C ARG A 235 -3.60 -0.71 -14.28
N TYR A 236 -3.81 -1.58 -13.33
CA TYR A 236 -4.86 -2.60 -13.34
C TYR A 236 -5.65 -2.50 -12.05
N ARG A 237 -6.96 -2.47 -12.14
CA ARG A 237 -7.88 -2.49 -11.00
C ARG A 237 -9.15 -3.25 -11.36
N ASP A 238 -9.70 -3.95 -10.38
CA ASP A 238 -11.00 -4.63 -10.49
C ASP A 238 -11.54 -4.88 -9.08
N THR A 239 -12.67 -5.53 -8.94
CA THR A 239 -13.26 -5.86 -7.64
C THR A 239 -12.42 -6.85 -6.83
N THR A 240 -11.50 -7.56 -7.46
CA THR A 240 -10.53 -8.44 -6.79
C THR A 240 -9.14 -8.22 -7.38
N ALA A 241 -8.12 -8.16 -6.53
CA ALA A 241 -6.71 -8.15 -6.89
C ALA A 241 -5.93 -9.11 -6.01
N GLU A 242 -4.99 -9.83 -6.61
CA GLU A 242 -4.10 -10.77 -5.93
C GLU A 242 -2.66 -10.50 -6.36
N VAL A 243 -1.74 -10.62 -5.42
CA VAL A 243 -0.31 -10.48 -5.69
C VAL A 243 0.51 -11.46 -4.87
N LEU A 244 1.53 -12.03 -5.51
CA LEU A 244 2.60 -12.81 -4.89
C LEU A 244 3.92 -12.12 -5.19
N GLU A 245 4.69 -11.79 -4.16
CA GLU A 245 5.98 -11.11 -4.27
C GLU A 245 7.06 -11.86 -3.48
N ALA A 246 8.27 -11.80 -3.98
CA ALA A 246 9.46 -12.34 -3.34
C ALA A 246 10.60 -11.32 -3.42
N GLU A 247 11.36 -11.19 -2.33
CA GLU A 247 12.59 -10.41 -2.27
C GLU A 247 13.71 -11.24 -1.69
N TYR A 248 14.86 -11.19 -2.33
CA TYR A 248 16.13 -11.63 -1.75
C TYR A 248 16.88 -10.38 -1.30
N ARG A 249 17.15 -10.28 0.00
CA ARG A 249 17.86 -9.17 0.63
C ARG A 249 19.21 -9.66 1.12
N ALA A 250 20.27 -8.94 0.79
CA ALA A 250 21.63 -9.28 1.19
C ALA A 250 22.41 -8.06 1.66
N GLN A 251 23.06 -8.16 2.81
CA GLN A 251 24.02 -7.16 3.23
C GLN A 251 25.23 -7.19 2.31
N LEU A 252 25.61 -6.04 1.73
CA LEU A 252 26.74 -5.91 0.82
C LEU A 252 28.00 -5.50 1.57
N PHE A 253 27.98 -4.32 2.15
CA PHE A 253 29.07 -3.77 2.95
C PHE A 253 28.57 -2.67 3.88
N TRP A 254 29.22 -2.51 5.01
CA TRP A 254 28.91 -1.48 6.02
C TRP A 254 27.42 -1.38 6.33
N ARG A 255 26.73 -0.32 5.91
CA ARG A 255 25.30 -0.06 6.10
C ARG A 255 24.47 -0.26 4.81
N MET A 256 25.07 -0.78 3.78
CA MET A 256 24.45 -0.98 2.50
C MET A 256 23.99 -2.42 2.31
N SER A 257 22.75 -2.58 1.88
CA SER A 257 22.19 -3.87 1.47
C SER A 257 21.62 -3.77 0.06
N GLY A 258 21.72 -4.87 -0.67
CA GLY A 258 21.10 -5.04 -1.98
C GLY A 258 19.84 -5.86 -1.88
N VAL A 259 18.91 -5.60 -2.79
CA VAL A 259 17.66 -6.35 -2.91
C VAL A 259 17.45 -6.73 -4.37
N LEU A 260 17.09 -7.98 -4.61
CA LEU A 260 16.49 -8.44 -5.86
C LEU A 260 15.05 -8.80 -5.55
N PHE A 261 14.12 -8.36 -6.37
CA PHE A 261 12.70 -8.66 -6.17
C PHE A 261 12.02 -9.09 -7.45
N SER A 262 11.01 -9.92 -7.28
CA SER A 262 10.08 -10.31 -8.33
C SER A 262 8.69 -10.46 -7.76
N GLY A 263 7.70 -10.34 -8.62
CA GLY A 263 6.31 -10.55 -8.23
C GLY A 263 5.45 -10.86 -9.43
N VAL A 264 4.27 -11.35 -9.14
CA VAL A 264 3.21 -11.57 -10.12
C VAL A 264 1.89 -11.20 -9.48
N GLY A 265 1.04 -10.53 -10.24
CA GLY A 265 -0.31 -10.18 -9.79
C GLY A 265 -1.32 -10.29 -10.91
N HIS A 266 -2.58 -10.31 -10.55
CA HIS A 266 -3.70 -10.21 -11.48
C HIS A 266 -4.92 -9.56 -10.82
N VAL A 267 -5.85 -9.10 -11.64
CA VAL A 267 -7.13 -8.54 -11.21
C VAL A 267 -8.27 -9.22 -11.94
N GLY A 268 -9.45 -9.18 -11.36
CA GLY A 268 -10.64 -9.71 -11.99
C GLY A 268 -11.95 -9.39 -11.24
N PRO A 269 -13.11 -9.65 -11.84
CA PRO A 269 -14.42 -9.30 -11.28
C PRO A 269 -14.84 -10.23 -10.12
N SER A 270 -14.09 -11.27 -9.81
CA SER A 270 -14.25 -12.14 -8.66
C SER A 270 -13.02 -13.04 -8.52
N TYR A 271 -12.81 -13.63 -7.34
CA TYR A 271 -11.71 -14.56 -7.09
C TYR A 271 -11.68 -15.71 -8.12
N GLY A 272 -12.83 -16.33 -8.42
CA GLY A 272 -12.88 -17.43 -9.39
C GLY A 272 -12.62 -17.00 -10.84
N ALA A 273 -13.14 -15.84 -11.26
CA ALA A 273 -12.96 -15.32 -12.61
C ALA A 273 -11.53 -14.77 -12.85
N MET A 274 -10.86 -14.33 -11.80
CA MET A 274 -9.52 -13.79 -11.84
C MET A 274 -8.50 -14.81 -12.38
N TRP A 275 -8.68 -16.11 -12.11
CA TRP A 275 -7.80 -17.17 -12.61
C TRP A 275 -7.79 -17.34 -14.13
N GLY A 276 -8.77 -16.76 -14.83
CA GLY A 276 -8.80 -16.64 -16.29
C GLY A 276 -8.15 -15.37 -16.84
N SER A 277 -7.75 -14.43 -15.97
CA SER A 277 -7.16 -13.17 -16.38
C SER A 277 -5.64 -13.27 -16.60
N SER A 278 -5.09 -12.30 -17.32
CA SER A 278 -3.66 -12.26 -17.61
C SER A 278 -2.83 -12.00 -16.35
N LEU A 279 -1.84 -12.83 -16.09
CA LEU A 279 -0.83 -12.62 -15.05
C LEU A 279 0.10 -11.45 -15.43
N ARG A 280 0.43 -10.61 -14.46
CA ARG A 280 1.26 -9.42 -14.60
C ARG A 280 2.56 -9.61 -13.80
N PRO A 281 3.63 -10.10 -14.44
CA PRO A 281 4.92 -10.25 -13.77
C PRO A 281 5.65 -8.91 -13.66
N ALA A 282 6.41 -8.72 -12.58
CA ALA A 282 7.33 -7.61 -12.38
C ALA A 282 8.60 -8.11 -11.72
N PHE A 283 9.72 -7.43 -11.94
CA PHE A 283 10.98 -7.70 -11.28
C PHE A 283 11.83 -6.44 -11.17
N GLY A 284 12.83 -6.49 -10.32
CA GLY A 284 13.70 -5.36 -10.16
C GLY A 284 14.79 -5.57 -9.14
N THR A 285 15.49 -4.49 -8.89
CA THR A 285 16.58 -4.45 -7.93
C THR A 285 16.48 -3.19 -7.08
N GLY A 286 17.10 -3.21 -5.91
CA GLY A 286 17.13 -2.05 -5.04
C GLY A 286 18.34 -2.01 -4.14
N LEU A 287 18.57 -0.83 -3.60
CA LEU A 287 19.57 -0.57 -2.58
C LEU A 287 18.89 -0.12 -1.30
N ARG A 288 19.48 -0.50 -0.18
CA ARG A 288 19.06 -0.10 1.16
C ARG A 288 20.23 0.55 1.87
N TYR A 289 19.95 1.67 2.51
CA TYR A 289 20.87 2.31 3.43
C TYR A 289 20.29 2.23 4.84
N ASN A 290 20.96 1.47 5.71
CA ASN A 290 20.52 1.25 7.08
C ASN A 290 20.88 2.43 7.96
N MET A 291 19.89 3.20 8.41
CA MET A 291 20.08 4.21 9.45
C MET A 291 20.04 3.51 10.81
N LYS A 292 21.24 3.29 11.38
CA LYS A 292 21.35 2.69 12.69
C LYS A 292 21.06 3.73 13.77
N LYS A 293 19.88 3.72 14.36
CA LYS A 293 19.65 4.20 15.72
C LYS A 293 19.84 3.03 16.70
N PRO A 294 20.13 3.29 17.99
CA PRO A 294 20.55 2.22 18.91
C PRO A 294 19.62 1.02 18.99
N ASP A 295 18.31 1.18 18.73
CA ASP A 295 17.32 0.14 18.97
C ASP A 295 16.34 -0.07 17.82
N ASP A 296 16.42 0.68 16.71
CA ASP A 296 15.54 0.49 15.55
C ASP A 296 16.26 0.75 14.23
N ILE A 297 16.03 -0.12 13.24
CA ILE A 297 16.66 -0.02 11.92
C ILE A 297 15.60 0.53 10.96
N VAL A 298 15.78 1.80 10.57
CA VAL A 298 15.02 2.39 9.46
C VAL A 298 15.87 2.36 8.21
N ASN A 299 15.38 1.72 7.17
CA ASN A 299 16.05 1.70 5.88
C ASN A 299 15.55 2.83 4.99
N PHE A 300 16.47 3.55 4.35
CA PHE A 300 16.17 4.25 3.10
C PHE A 300 16.34 3.28 1.95
N ARG A 301 15.34 3.20 1.10
CA ARG A 301 15.36 2.35 -0.09
C ARG A 301 15.31 3.16 -1.37
N VAL A 302 16.05 2.66 -2.36
CA VAL A 302 15.94 3.08 -3.77
C VAL A 302 15.71 1.82 -4.57
N ASP A 303 14.54 1.70 -5.19
CA ASP A 303 14.15 0.55 -5.98
C ASP A 303 13.96 0.93 -7.44
N PHE A 304 14.50 0.09 -8.32
CA PHE A 304 14.25 0.13 -9.76
C PHE A 304 13.44 -1.11 -10.13
N GLY A 305 12.20 -0.90 -10.55
CA GLY A 305 11.29 -1.96 -10.98
C GLY A 305 10.92 -1.82 -12.45
N MET A 306 10.77 -2.97 -13.11
CA MET A 306 10.33 -3.05 -14.50
C MET A 306 9.40 -4.25 -14.68
N TRP A 307 8.67 -4.25 -15.77
CA TRP A 307 7.91 -5.41 -16.21
C TRP A 307 8.36 -5.82 -17.61
N PRO A 308 8.36 -7.14 -17.91
CA PRO A 308 8.82 -7.59 -19.19
C PRO A 308 7.93 -7.05 -20.33
N TRP A 309 8.56 -6.87 -21.49
CA TRP A 309 7.94 -6.49 -22.77
C TRP A 309 7.49 -5.04 -22.91
N THR A 310 7.87 -4.12 -22.01
CA THR A 310 7.69 -2.69 -22.21
C THR A 310 8.96 -1.92 -21.85
N SER A 311 9.00 -0.66 -22.26
CA SER A 311 10.03 0.30 -21.83
C SER A 311 9.69 1.00 -20.52
N ASP A 312 8.55 0.68 -19.90
CA ASP A 312 8.12 1.32 -18.67
C ASP A 312 8.91 0.80 -17.49
N PHE A 313 9.30 1.69 -16.61
CA PHE A 313 10.00 1.38 -15.38
C PHE A 313 9.53 2.30 -14.25
N GLY A 314 9.73 1.88 -13.02
CA GLY A 314 9.54 2.70 -11.83
C GLY A 314 10.84 2.85 -11.06
N LEU A 315 11.19 4.08 -10.68
CA LEU A 315 12.24 4.39 -9.72
C LEU A 315 11.59 4.92 -8.44
N TYR A 316 11.75 4.20 -7.36
CA TYR A 316 11.07 4.51 -6.10
C TYR A 316 12.10 4.84 -5.03
N VAL A 317 11.89 5.96 -4.33
CA VAL A 317 12.68 6.35 -3.15
C VAL A 317 11.73 6.42 -1.96
N ALA A 318 12.00 5.66 -0.93
CA ALA A 318 11.15 5.59 0.25
C ALA A 318 11.96 5.30 1.51
N ALA A 319 11.34 5.51 2.67
CA ALA A 319 11.80 4.98 3.95
C ALA A 319 11.01 3.70 4.26
N VAL A 320 11.60 2.83 5.04
CA VAL A 320 11.16 1.47 5.40
C VAL A 320 11.07 0.50 4.21
N GLU A 321 10.81 -0.78 4.47
CA GLU A 321 10.74 -1.79 3.41
C GLU A 321 9.41 -1.72 2.65
N ALA A 322 9.33 -2.40 1.50
CA ALA A 322 8.11 -2.46 0.71
C ALA A 322 7.05 -3.34 1.38
N PHE A 323 7.50 -4.40 2.08
CA PHE A 323 6.67 -5.28 2.89
C PHE A 323 7.51 -6.01 3.94
#